data_a2d8365b3c8a2b5a9a27db4de5b0fb67
#
_entry.id   a2d8365b3c8a2b5a9a27db4de5b0fb67
#
_cell.length_a   1.000
_cell.length_b   1.000
_cell.length_c   1.000
_cell.angle_alpha   90.00
_cell.angle_beta   90.00
_cell.angle_gamma   90.00
#
_symmetry.space_group_name_H-M   'P 1'
#
loop_
_entity.id
_entity.type
_entity.pdbx_description
1 polymer ?
#
loop_
_entity_poly.entity_id
_entity_poly.type
_entity_poly.pdbx_seq_one_letter_code
_entity_poly.pdbx_strand_id
1 'polypeptide(L)'
;MSAVQHPAPSAAQSATLSAEAIQAKFDGSPFIAWLGLSVTAVDHDRGELTVLAPMRAEFERGAASGQWHGGPLAAVIDTVGDFAVGMLLGRGLPTINFRVDYLRPAVNTNLTAVARVRRNGRSVGVADVDLYNDQGALVAIGRATYATLSQG
;
A
#
# COMPACT_ATOMS: atom_id res chain seq x y z
N MET A 1 -46.04 -20.76 -22.06
CA MET A 1 -45.49 -19.82 -21.08
C MET A 1 -43.99 -19.96 -21.13
N SER A 2 -43.30 -19.08 -21.90
CA SER A 2 -41.83 -19.10 -22.01
C SER A 2 -41.19 -18.33 -20.86
N ALA A 3 -40.32 -19.01 -20.11
CA ALA A 3 -39.52 -18.38 -19.06
C ALA A 3 -38.44 -17.49 -19.69
N VAL A 4 -38.50 -16.21 -19.41
CA VAL A 4 -37.48 -15.25 -19.77
C VAL A 4 -36.29 -15.50 -18.83
N GLN A 5 -35.19 -16.10 -19.35
CA GLN A 5 -33.91 -16.19 -18.65
C GLN A 5 -33.26 -14.80 -18.69
N HIS A 6 -33.14 -14.18 -17.52
CA HIS A 6 -32.27 -13.02 -17.35
C HIS A 6 -30.85 -13.52 -17.33
N PRO A 7 -29.95 -13.00 -18.20
CA PRO A 7 -28.53 -13.30 -18.07
C PRO A 7 -28.02 -12.70 -16.75
N ALA A 8 -27.32 -13.51 -15.97
CA ALA A 8 -26.60 -13.05 -14.80
C ALA A 8 -25.60 -11.96 -15.22
N PRO A 9 -25.42 -10.87 -14.43
CA PRO A 9 -24.42 -9.87 -14.75
C PRO A 9 -23.05 -10.52 -14.73
N SER A 10 -22.35 -10.48 -15.85
CA SER A 10 -20.93 -10.79 -15.96
C SER A 10 -20.19 -9.89 -14.98
N ALA A 11 -19.66 -10.46 -13.92
CA ALA A 11 -18.66 -9.77 -13.09
C ALA A 11 -17.47 -9.48 -14.01
N ALA A 12 -17.34 -8.24 -14.47
CA ALA A 12 -16.13 -7.77 -15.09
C ALA A 12 -15.02 -8.01 -14.07
N GLN A 13 -14.15 -9.00 -14.31
CA GLN A 13 -12.94 -9.21 -13.54
C GLN A 13 -12.13 -7.92 -13.71
N SER A 14 -12.05 -7.11 -12.66
CA SER A 14 -11.17 -5.95 -12.68
C SER A 14 -9.75 -6.47 -12.88
N ALA A 15 -9.10 -5.99 -13.97
CA ALA A 15 -7.74 -6.42 -14.27
C ALA A 15 -6.82 -6.06 -13.11
N THR A 16 -5.97 -7.00 -12.68
CA THR A 16 -4.95 -6.75 -11.63
C THR A 16 -3.98 -5.66 -12.10
N LEU A 17 -3.39 -4.92 -11.15
CA LEU A 17 -2.38 -3.90 -11.47
C LEU A 17 -0.99 -4.54 -11.54
N SER A 18 -0.26 -4.30 -12.63
CA SER A 18 1.17 -4.61 -12.71
C SER A 18 2.01 -3.62 -11.89
N ALA A 19 3.30 -3.90 -11.71
CA ALA A 19 4.23 -2.99 -11.04
C ALA A 19 4.26 -1.61 -11.72
N GLU A 20 4.29 -1.58 -13.05
CA GLU A 20 4.30 -0.35 -13.85
C GLU A 20 2.98 0.43 -13.68
N ALA A 21 1.84 -0.28 -13.62
CA ALA A 21 0.54 0.35 -13.42
C ALA A 21 0.42 0.95 -12.01
N ILE A 22 0.97 0.30 -10.99
CA ILE A 22 1.03 0.85 -9.61
C ILE A 22 1.95 2.07 -9.60
N GLN A 23 3.16 1.98 -10.20
CA GLN A 23 4.09 3.09 -10.26
C GLN A 23 3.47 4.31 -10.96
N ALA A 24 2.78 4.11 -12.08
CA ALA A 24 2.10 5.21 -12.77
C ALA A 24 1.03 5.89 -11.89
N LYS A 25 0.35 5.13 -11.03
CA LYS A 25 -0.59 5.69 -10.04
C LYS A 25 0.14 6.46 -8.93
N PHE A 26 1.29 6.00 -8.48
CA PHE A 26 2.14 6.72 -7.53
C PHE A 26 2.59 8.06 -8.12
N ASP A 27 3.10 8.05 -9.33
CA ASP A 27 3.60 9.24 -10.02
C ASP A 27 2.48 10.24 -10.34
N GLY A 28 1.28 9.75 -10.57
CA GLY A 28 0.09 10.56 -10.85
C GLY A 28 -0.59 11.17 -9.62
N SER A 29 -0.26 10.73 -8.41
CA SER A 29 -0.79 11.28 -7.17
C SER A 29 0.17 12.33 -6.58
N PRO A 30 -0.22 13.59 -6.42
CA PRO A 30 0.70 14.63 -5.93
C PRO A 30 1.37 14.27 -4.60
N PHE A 31 0.62 13.69 -3.67
CA PHE A 31 1.15 13.31 -2.36
C PHE A 31 2.08 12.10 -2.45
N ILE A 32 1.67 11.04 -3.17
CA ILE A 32 2.49 9.81 -3.28
C ILE A 32 3.76 10.10 -4.09
N ALA A 33 3.66 10.88 -5.17
CA ALA A 33 4.82 11.34 -5.94
C ALA A 33 5.80 12.13 -5.06
N TRP A 34 5.30 12.97 -4.14
CA TRP A 34 6.14 13.67 -3.18
C TRP A 34 6.82 12.73 -2.19
N LEU A 35 6.21 11.61 -1.82
CA LEU A 35 6.87 10.58 -1.01
C LEU A 35 8.04 9.90 -1.74
N GLY A 36 8.03 9.91 -3.08
CA GLY A 36 9.11 9.34 -3.90
C GLY A 36 9.19 7.82 -3.88
N LEU A 37 8.06 7.15 -3.72
CA LEU A 37 7.98 5.70 -3.60
C LEU A 37 8.30 5.01 -4.93
N SER A 38 9.01 3.87 -4.86
CA SER A 38 9.33 3.04 -6.02
C SER A 38 8.86 1.60 -5.81
N VAL A 39 8.04 1.10 -6.72
CA VAL A 39 7.60 -0.30 -6.70
C VAL A 39 8.76 -1.20 -7.10
N THR A 40 9.14 -2.15 -6.24
CA THR A 40 10.27 -3.06 -6.47
C THR A 40 9.84 -4.50 -6.74
N ALA A 41 8.70 -4.94 -6.22
CA ALA A 41 8.15 -6.25 -6.52
C ALA A 41 6.63 -6.31 -6.33
N VAL A 42 5.97 -7.11 -7.15
CA VAL A 42 4.54 -7.43 -7.08
C VAL A 42 4.37 -8.94 -7.19
N ASP A 43 3.68 -9.55 -6.25
CA ASP A 43 3.32 -10.97 -6.26
C ASP A 43 1.80 -11.09 -6.01
N HIS A 44 1.04 -11.28 -7.08
CA HIS A 44 -0.41 -11.37 -7.00
C HIS A 44 -0.87 -12.67 -6.33
N ASP A 45 -0.14 -13.77 -6.50
CA ASP A 45 -0.51 -15.07 -5.96
C ASP A 45 -0.38 -15.08 -4.43
N ARG A 46 0.66 -14.41 -3.92
CA ARG A 46 0.89 -14.25 -2.49
C ARG A 46 0.20 -13.02 -1.89
N GLY A 47 -0.34 -12.15 -2.74
CA GLY A 47 -0.91 -10.86 -2.31
C GLY A 47 0.15 -9.98 -1.65
N GLU A 48 1.37 -9.94 -2.21
CA GLU A 48 2.51 -9.22 -1.63
C GLU A 48 2.98 -8.10 -2.57
N LEU A 49 3.17 -6.91 -2.00
CA LEU A 49 3.71 -5.73 -2.67
C LEU A 49 4.93 -5.22 -1.90
N THR A 50 6.03 -5.02 -2.61
CA THR A 50 7.27 -4.45 -2.04
C THR A 50 7.57 -3.10 -2.69
N VAL A 51 7.85 -2.10 -1.85
CA VAL A 51 8.07 -0.71 -2.24
C VAL A 51 9.27 -0.15 -1.50
N LEU A 52 10.15 0.56 -2.21
CA LEU A 52 11.23 1.35 -1.63
C LEU A 52 10.73 2.77 -1.31
N ALA A 53 10.97 3.23 -0.10
CA ALA A 53 10.74 4.61 0.34
C ALA A 53 12.10 5.26 0.67
N PRO A 54 12.58 6.22 -0.15
CA PRO A 54 13.87 6.86 0.06
C PRO A 54 13.82 7.85 1.23
N MET A 55 14.92 7.95 1.97
CA MET A 55 15.08 9.01 2.97
C MET A 55 15.18 10.36 2.29
N ARG A 56 14.51 11.36 2.86
CA ARG A 56 14.55 12.76 2.39
C ARG A 56 14.62 13.69 3.60
N ALA A 57 15.23 14.85 3.41
CA ALA A 57 15.37 15.84 4.47
C ALA A 57 14.01 16.31 5.04
N GLU A 58 12.98 16.35 4.16
CA GLU A 58 11.61 16.74 4.54
C GLU A 58 10.92 15.71 5.44
N PHE A 59 11.45 14.50 5.53
CA PHE A 59 10.92 13.41 6.37
C PHE A 59 11.60 13.34 7.74
N GLU A 60 12.58 14.19 7.98
CA GLU A 60 13.32 14.18 9.25
C GLU A 60 12.45 14.65 10.43
N ARG A 61 12.65 14.00 11.56
CA ARG A 61 12.03 14.38 12.83
C ARG A 61 12.55 15.72 13.36
N GLY A 62 13.78 16.03 13.07
CA GLY A 62 14.44 17.30 13.40
C GLY A 62 15.50 17.59 12.35
N ALA A 63 15.74 18.86 12.06
CA ALA A 63 16.67 19.28 11.03
C ALA A 63 18.04 18.61 11.18
N ALA A 64 18.54 18.02 10.10
CA ALA A 64 19.81 17.29 10.02
C ALA A 64 19.96 16.11 11.01
N SER A 65 18.84 15.58 11.51
CA SER A 65 18.87 14.42 12.40
C SER A 65 19.07 13.10 11.67
N GLY A 66 18.77 13.04 10.36
CA GLY A 66 18.71 11.81 9.59
C GLY A 66 17.63 10.83 10.08
N GLN A 67 16.88 11.15 11.13
CA GLN A 67 15.88 10.29 11.72
C GLN A 67 14.52 10.53 11.09
N TRP A 68 13.88 9.46 10.61
CA TRP A 68 12.53 9.52 10.11
C TRP A 68 11.52 10.01 11.16
N HIS A 69 10.68 10.96 10.77
CA HIS A 69 9.49 11.32 11.53
C HIS A 69 8.42 10.22 11.39
N GLY A 70 7.61 10.02 12.43
CA GLY A 70 6.55 8.99 12.42
C GLY A 70 5.47 9.22 11.35
N GLY A 71 5.19 10.48 10.99
CA GLY A 71 4.20 10.82 9.96
C GLY A 71 4.48 10.22 8.58
N PRO A 72 5.66 10.42 7.98
CA PRO A 72 6.04 9.78 6.73
C PRO A 72 6.03 8.25 6.80
N LEU A 73 6.48 7.64 7.91
CA LEU A 73 6.37 6.19 8.13
C LEU A 73 4.91 5.71 8.04
N ALA A 74 3.99 6.42 8.69
CA ALA A 74 2.57 6.12 8.65
C ALA A 74 1.99 6.28 7.23
N ALA A 75 2.40 7.33 6.50
CA ALA A 75 1.98 7.56 5.12
C ALA A 75 2.46 6.45 4.16
N VAL A 76 3.69 5.94 4.34
CA VAL A 76 4.21 4.80 3.57
C VAL A 76 3.38 3.55 3.86
N ILE A 77 3.10 3.26 5.14
CA ILE A 77 2.31 2.09 5.55
C ILE A 77 0.91 2.14 4.94
N ASP A 78 0.22 3.27 5.04
CA ASP A 78 -1.12 3.45 4.49
C ASP A 78 -1.13 3.25 2.96
N THR A 79 -0.23 3.94 2.26
CA THR A 79 -0.15 3.87 0.79
C THR A 79 0.18 2.46 0.29
N VAL A 80 1.20 1.81 0.86
CA VAL A 80 1.64 0.50 0.38
C VAL A 80 0.61 -0.58 0.72
N GLY A 81 -0.04 -0.47 1.88
CA GLY A 81 -1.15 -1.35 2.25
C GLY A 81 -2.38 -1.21 1.33
N ASP A 82 -2.76 0.03 0.96
CA ASP A 82 -3.81 0.31 -0.01
C ASP A 82 -3.53 -0.41 -1.33
N PHE A 83 -2.36 -0.16 -1.90
CA PHE A 83 -2.02 -0.71 -3.21
C PHE A 83 -1.76 -2.22 -3.18
N ALA A 84 -1.42 -2.82 -2.04
CA ALA A 84 -1.36 -4.28 -1.92
C ALA A 84 -2.74 -4.92 -2.10
N VAL A 85 -3.78 -4.38 -1.47
CA VAL A 85 -5.16 -4.85 -1.70
C VAL A 85 -5.65 -4.39 -3.09
N GLY A 86 -5.38 -3.14 -3.44
CA GLY A 86 -5.81 -2.49 -4.67
C GLY A 86 -5.27 -3.16 -5.94
N MET A 87 -4.05 -3.72 -5.91
CA MET A 87 -3.47 -4.43 -7.06
C MET A 87 -4.30 -5.65 -7.47
N LEU A 88 -4.98 -6.29 -6.52
CA LEU A 88 -5.87 -7.43 -6.78
C LEU A 88 -7.24 -6.98 -7.33
N LEU A 89 -7.58 -5.70 -7.17
CA LEU A 89 -8.87 -5.11 -7.52
C LEU A 89 -8.77 -4.10 -8.69
N GLY A 90 -7.56 -3.87 -9.22
CA GLY A 90 -7.33 -2.97 -10.35
C GLY A 90 -7.41 -1.48 -10.03
N ARG A 91 -7.41 -1.07 -8.75
CA ARG A 91 -7.62 0.34 -8.34
C ARG A 91 -7.08 0.63 -6.94
N GLY A 92 -6.84 1.91 -6.62
CA GLY A 92 -6.64 2.37 -5.24
C GLY A 92 -7.96 2.34 -4.45
N LEU A 93 -7.87 2.29 -3.14
CA LEU A 93 -8.98 2.06 -2.23
C LEU A 93 -9.06 3.14 -1.16
N PRO A 94 -10.27 3.56 -0.74
CA PRO A 94 -10.39 4.43 0.42
C PRO A 94 -9.98 3.70 1.71
N THR A 95 -9.11 4.34 2.50
CA THR A 95 -8.71 3.85 3.80
C THR A 95 -9.83 4.04 4.82
N ILE A 96 -10.19 2.98 5.55
CA ILE A 96 -11.15 3.05 6.67
C ILE A 96 -10.41 3.41 7.95
N ASN A 97 -9.34 2.68 8.26
CA ASN A 97 -8.43 2.97 9.36
C ASN A 97 -7.10 2.27 9.17
N PHE A 98 -6.12 2.69 9.93
CA PHE A 98 -4.87 1.94 10.08
C PHE A 98 -4.25 2.19 11.46
N ARG A 99 -3.45 1.22 11.91
CA ARG A 99 -2.64 1.29 13.12
C ARG A 99 -1.18 1.12 12.74
N VAL A 100 -0.32 1.85 13.42
CA VAL A 100 1.14 1.76 13.28
C VAL A 100 1.76 1.54 14.65
N ASP A 101 2.67 0.58 14.73
CA ASP A 101 3.53 0.35 15.89
C ASP A 101 4.97 0.67 15.50
N TYR A 102 5.56 1.68 16.10
CA TYR A 102 6.95 2.10 15.89
C TYR A 102 7.84 1.30 16.84
N LEU A 103 8.72 0.46 16.28
CA LEU A 103 9.50 -0.50 17.06
C LEU A 103 10.91 0.00 17.36
N ARG A 104 11.50 0.78 16.43
CA ARG A 104 12.83 1.38 16.59
C ARG A 104 13.00 2.59 15.68
N PRO A 105 13.92 3.53 16.03
CA PRO A 105 14.24 4.64 15.15
C PRO A 105 14.84 4.15 13.82
N ALA A 106 14.43 4.77 12.72
CA ALA A 106 15.07 4.64 11.42
C ALA A 106 15.93 5.89 11.20
N VAL A 107 17.23 5.72 11.10
CA VAL A 107 18.21 6.82 11.04
C VAL A 107 19.17 6.59 9.87
N ASN A 108 19.35 7.62 9.03
CA ASN A 108 20.24 7.61 7.86
C ASN A 108 20.03 6.34 6.99
N THR A 109 18.81 6.00 6.71
CA THR A 109 18.44 4.77 6.00
C THR A 109 17.23 5.01 5.11
N ASN A 110 17.16 4.33 3.98
CA ASN A 110 15.91 4.16 3.26
C ASN A 110 15.06 3.10 3.97
N LEU A 111 13.83 2.96 3.53
CA LEU A 111 12.91 1.94 4.04
C LEU A 111 12.43 1.06 2.91
N THR A 112 12.37 -0.24 3.17
CA THR A 112 11.66 -1.21 2.33
C THR A 112 10.35 -1.55 3.01
N ALA A 113 9.24 -1.21 2.36
CA ALA A 113 7.90 -1.57 2.82
C ALA A 113 7.47 -2.87 2.14
N VAL A 114 7.10 -3.87 2.94
CA VAL A 114 6.55 -5.14 2.45
C VAL A 114 5.13 -5.28 2.95
N ALA A 115 4.15 -5.13 2.06
CA ALA A 115 2.73 -5.29 2.39
C ALA A 115 2.24 -6.67 1.99
N ARG A 116 1.42 -7.28 2.87
CA ARG A 116 0.80 -8.58 2.65
C ARG A 116 -0.69 -8.48 2.86
N VAL A 117 -1.46 -8.88 1.85
CA VAL A 117 -2.92 -8.95 1.94
C VAL A 117 -3.31 -10.06 2.90
N ARG A 118 -4.06 -9.69 3.94
CA ARG A 118 -4.61 -10.62 4.93
C ARG A 118 -6.04 -11.01 4.63
N ARG A 119 -6.76 -10.11 3.97
CA ARG A 119 -8.13 -10.29 3.54
C ARG A 119 -8.41 -9.44 2.29
N ASN A 120 -8.98 -10.06 1.28
CA ASN A 120 -9.59 -9.37 0.15
C ASN A 120 -11.09 -9.74 0.12
N GLY A 121 -11.86 -9.06 0.95
CA GLY A 121 -13.30 -9.30 1.10
C GLY A 121 -14.11 -8.41 0.17
N ARG A 122 -15.41 -8.73 0.03
CA ARG A 122 -16.34 -7.99 -0.84
C ARG A 122 -16.47 -6.51 -0.48
N SER A 123 -16.49 -6.17 0.81
CA SER A 123 -16.66 -4.79 1.29
C SER A 123 -15.43 -4.24 2.02
N VAL A 124 -14.56 -5.12 2.51
CA VAL A 124 -13.40 -4.75 3.32
C VAL A 124 -12.19 -5.60 2.94
N GLY A 125 -11.08 -4.93 2.67
CA GLY A 125 -9.74 -5.49 2.52
C GLY A 125 -8.88 -5.16 3.73
N VAL A 126 -7.94 -6.03 4.06
CA VAL A 126 -6.97 -5.84 5.16
C VAL A 126 -5.58 -6.19 4.67
N ALA A 127 -4.60 -5.34 4.95
CA ALA A 127 -3.19 -5.61 4.71
C ALA A 127 -2.36 -5.38 5.97
N ASP A 128 -1.32 -6.20 6.15
CA ASP A 128 -0.22 -5.93 7.09
C ASP A 128 0.95 -5.36 6.29
N VAL A 129 1.65 -4.39 6.88
CA VAL A 129 2.83 -3.75 6.27
C VAL A 129 3.97 -3.75 7.27
N ASP A 130 5.10 -4.29 6.86
CA ASP A 130 6.35 -4.27 7.61
C ASP A 130 7.30 -3.26 6.95
N LEU A 131 7.94 -2.39 7.74
CA LEU A 131 8.98 -1.47 7.29
C LEU A 131 10.35 -1.95 7.78
N TYR A 132 11.26 -2.16 6.85
CA TYR A 132 12.64 -2.56 7.12
C TYR A 132 13.61 -1.44 6.74
N ASN A 133 14.67 -1.28 7.51
CA ASN A 133 15.79 -0.39 7.13
C ASN A 133 16.74 -1.08 6.13
N ASP A 134 17.77 -0.35 5.65
CA ASP A 134 18.75 -0.88 4.69
C ASP A 134 19.58 -2.06 5.23
N GLN A 135 19.62 -2.28 6.56
CA GLN A 135 20.25 -3.43 7.20
C GLN A 135 19.27 -4.61 7.39
N GLY A 136 18.05 -4.50 6.91
CA GLY A 136 17.02 -5.54 7.06
C GLY A 136 16.40 -5.62 8.45
N ALA A 137 16.61 -4.62 9.31
CA ALA A 137 16.00 -4.57 10.63
C ALA A 137 14.57 -4.01 10.54
N LEU A 138 13.61 -4.67 11.19
CA LEU A 138 12.21 -4.23 11.26
C LEU A 138 12.10 -2.96 12.13
N VAL A 139 11.65 -1.84 11.55
CA VAL A 139 11.57 -0.54 12.23
C VAL A 139 10.15 -0.15 12.61
N ALA A 140 9.16 -0.57 11.85
CA ALA A 140 7.74 -0.35 12.17
C ALA A 140 6.89 -1.43 11.52
N ILE A 141 5.71 -1.64 12.07
CA ILE A 141 4.67 -2.50 11.51
C ILE A 141 3.35 -1.74 11.47
N GLY A 142 2.49 -2.08 10.52
CA GLY A 142 1.15 -1.55 10.44
C GLY A 142 0.14 -2.57 9.98
N ARG A 143 -1.11 -2.36 10.37
CA ARG A 143 -2.27 -3.03 9.81
C ARG A 143 -3.27 -1.99 9.37
N ALA A 144 -3.76 -2.11 8.15
CA ALA A 144 -4.72 -1.19 7.58
C ALA A 144 -5.93 -1.90 6.98
N THR A 145 -7.06 -1.21 7.01
CA THR A 145 -8.34 -1.66 6.53
C THR A 145 -8.85 -0.70 5.46
N TYR A 146 -9.29 -1.23 4.33
CA TYR A 146 -9.68 -0.48 3.15
C TYR A 146 -11.08 -0.87 2.68
N ALA A 147 -11.82 0.11 2.12
CA ALA A 147 -13.12 -0.15 1.52
C ALA A 147 -12.94 -0.77 0.13
N THR A 148 -13.43 -2.00 -0.06
CA THR A 148 -13.31 -2.75 -1.33
C THR A 148 -14.56 -2.68 -2.20
N LEU A 149 -15.70 -2.18 -1.68
CA LEU A 149 -16.87 -1.91 -2.50
C LEU A 149 -16.55 -0.81 -3.52
N SER A 150 -16.85 -1.05 -4.80
CA SER A 150 -16.88 0.03 -5.79
C SER A 150 -17.99 1.00 -5.40
N GLN A 151 -17.63 2.27 -5.21
CA GLN A 151 -18.62 3.33 -5.18
C GLN A 151 -19.17 3.43 -6.62
N GLY A 152 -20.42 3.05 -6.81
CA GLY A 152 -21.11 3.13 -8.08
C GLY A 152 -21.35 4.56 -8.51
#